data_1fe6dc5b4ec5b97f877694f5e31afa18
#
_entry.id   1fe6dc5b4ec5b97f877694f5e31afa18
#
_cell.length_a   1.000
_cell.length_b   1.000
_cell.length_c   1.000
_cell.angle_alpha   90.00
_cell.angle_beta   90.00
_cell.angle_gamma   90.00
#
_symmetry.space_group_name_H-M   'P 1'
#
loop_
_entity.id
_entity.type
_entity.pdbx_description
1 polymer ?
#
loop_
_entity_poly.entity_id
_entity_poly.type
_entity_poly.pdbx_seq_one_letter_code
_entity_poly.pdbx_strand_id
1 'polypeptide(L)'
;LRMSRGLGDVYKRQPDFSLAKEREGAKKVADAMKAEGWLFASHTWGHQNVGQIGLETLQTDTQKFKDNVDPLIGGTDIIIFAFGTDLCGPEDYHGDKFEYLKGAGYNYFCNVDSSKYYVQIRERYFRQGRRNLDGYRMYYHPELLEDLFDVKSVFDPVRPTPVPPMA
;
A
#
# COMPACT_ATOMS: atom_id res chain seq x y z
N LEU A 1 0.12 5.67 -4.82
CA LEU A 1 1.16 5.63 -5.85
C LEU A 1 1.18 4.23 -6.43
N ARG A 2 0.47 4.04 -7.53
CA ARG A 2 0.73 2.90 -8.39
C ARG A 2 2.08 3.15 -9.06
N MET A 3 3.16 2.69 -8.49
CA MET A 3 4.32 2.38 -9.31
C MET A 3 3.99 1.12 -10.09
N SER A 4 3.18 1.29 -11.13
CA SER A 4 2.73 0.20 -11.97
C SER A 4 3.89 -0.32 -12.80
N ARG A 5 3.86 -1.63 -13.07
CA ARG A 5 4.76 -2.34 -13.99
C ARG A 5 4.99 -1.64 -15.35
N GLY A 6 4.18 -0.63 -15.71
CA GLY A 6 4.28 0.10 -16.97
C GLY A 6 5.31 1.23 -17.00
N LEU A 7 5.67 1.83 -15.86
CA LEU A 7 6.63 2.94 -15.86
C LEU A 7 8.05 2.47 -16.23
N GLY A 8 8.48 1.31 -15.76
CA GLY A 8 9.80 0.77 -16.09
C GLY A 8 10.01 0.53 -17.59
N ASP A 9 8.98 0.11 -18.32
CA ASP A 9 9.08 -0.15 -19.75
C ASP A 9 9.01 1.11 -20.61
N VAL A 10 8.30 2.14 -20.15
CA VAL A 10 8.26 3.45 -20.84
C VAL A 10 9.59 4.16 -20.70
N TYR A 11 10.21 4.15 -19.51
CA TYR A 11 11.50 4.81 -19.30
C TYR A 11 12.65 4.11 -20.02
N LYS A 12 12.65 2.78 -20.12
CA LYS A 12 13.67 2.02 -20.88
C LYS A 12 13.73 2.35 -22.39
N ARG A 13 12.69 2.97 -22.91
CA ARG A 13 12.63 3.37 -24.33
C ARG A 13 13.09 4.80 -24.59
N GLN A 14 13.43 5.57 -23.55
CA GLN A 14 13.91 6.94 -23.71
C GLN A 14 15.41 6.94 -23.99
N PRO A 15 15.88 7.73 -24.96
CA PRO A 15 17.29 7.77 -25.36
C PRO A 15 18.26 8.09 -24.20
N ASP A 16 17.81 8.88 -23.25
CA ASP A 16 18.61 9.35 -22.11
C ASP A 16 18.34 8.59 -20.80
N PHE A 17 17.71 7.41 -20.86
CA PHE A 17 17.40 6.64 -19.66
C PHE A 17 18.68 6.17 -18.97
N SER A 18 18.82 6.58 -17.71
CA SER A 18 19.86 6.10 -16.81
C SER A 18 19.23 5.70 -15.48
N LEU A 19 19.29 4.41 -15.13
CA LEU A 19 18.76 3.91 -13.87
C LEU A 19 19.35 4.65 -12.65
N ALA A 20 20.64 4.98 -12.68
CA ALA A 20 21.29 5.71 -11.60
C ALA A 20 20.68 7.11 -11.42
N LYS A 21 20.47 7.83 -12.53
CA LYS A 21 19.86 9.16 -12.54
C LYS A 21 18.41 9.12 -12.05
N GLU A 22 17.64 8.11 -12.49
CA GLU A 22 16.25 7.94 -12.03
C GLU A 22 16.17 7.61 -10.53
N ARG A 23 17.07 6.78 -10.04
CA ARG A 23 17.16 6.48 -8.58
C ARG A 23 17.54 7.72 -7.78
N GLU A 24 18.47 8.55 -8.26
CA GLU A 24 18.81 9.82 -7.63
C GLU A 24 17.60 10.76 -7.61
N GLY A 25 16.88 10.88 -8.72
CA GLY A 25 15.64 11.66 -8.81
C GLY A 25 14.57 11.18 -7.84
N ALA A 26 14.33 9.87 -7.80
CA ALA A 26 13.37 9.25 -6.87
C ALA A 26 13.74 9.52 -5.40
N LYS A 27 15.03 9.45 -5.06
CA LYS A 27 15.51 9.76 -3.71
C LYS A 27 15.24 11.22 -3.34
N LYS A 28 15.52 12.17 -4.24
CA LYS A 28 15.25 13.61 -4.02
C LYS A 28 13.77 13.88 -3.75
N VAL A 29 12.88 13.22 -4.51
CA VAL A 29 11.43 13.32 -4.29
C VAL A 29 11.05 12.73 -2.94
N ALA A 30 11.55 11.55 -2.60
CA ALA A 30 11.29 10.92 -1.31
C ALA A 30 11.77 11.79 -0.14
N ASP A 31 12.95 12.39 -0.24
CA ASP A 31 13.48 13.27 0.80
C ASP A 31 12.63 14.55 0.95
N ALA A 32 12.18 15.15 -0.15
CA ALA A 32 11.28 16.31 -0.11
C ALA A 32 9.92 15.97 0.53
N MET A 33 9.33 14.81 0.17
CA MET A 33 8.07 14.35 0.78
C MET A 33 8.24 14.12 2.30
N LYS A 34 9.34 13.52 2.73
CA LYS A 34 9.60 13.32 4.17
C LYS A 34 9.77 14.65 4.91
N ALA A 35 10.39 15.64 4.29
CA ALA A 35 10.53 16.98 4.87
C ALA A 35 9.17 17.64 5.13
N GLU A 36 8.15 17.29 4.31
CA GLU A 36 6.76 17.74 4.49
C GLU A 36 5.93 16.80 5.40
N GLY A 37 6.56 15.84 6.08
CA GLY A 37 5.90 14.95 7.04
C GLY A 37 5.26 13.69 6.42
N TRP A 38 5.49 13.40 5.14
CA TRP A 38 4.99 12.16 4.53
C TRP A 38 5.73 10.93 5.05
N LEU A 39 4.96 9.85 5.28
CA LEU A 39 5.49 8.53 5.61
C LEU A 39 5.43 7.63 4.38
N PHE A 40 6.45 6.79 4.23
CA PHE A 40 6.49 5.75 3.21
C PHE A 40 6.12 4.41 3.80
N ALA A 41 5.47 3.56 3.00
CA ALA A 41 5.11 2.21 3.37
C ALA A 41 5.44 1.24 2.24
N SER A 42 5.78 0.01 2.59
CA SER A 42 5.88 -1.08 1.61
C SER A 42 4.48 -1.48 1.13
N HIS A 43 4.32 -1.65 -0.17
CA HIS A 43 3.12 -2.26 -0.76
C HIS A 43 3.49 -3.56 -1.49
N THR A 44 4.52 -4.25 -0.98
CA THR A 44 5.25 -5.34 -1.60
C THR A 44 6.00 -4.91 -2.88
N TRP A 45 7.04 -5.61 -3.26
CA TRP A 45 7.77 -5.31 -4.49
C TRP A 45 6.96 -5.65 -5.74
N GLY A 46 6.38 -6.84 -5.76
CA GLY A 46 5.64 -7.40 -6.90
C GLY A 46 4.13 -7.26 -6.80
N HIS A 47 3.59 -6.42 -5.89
CA HIS A 47 2.16 -6.30 -5.64
C HIS A 47 1.53 -7.67 -5.33
N GLN A 48 2.12 -8.38 -4.37
CA GLN A 48 1.77 -9.75 -4.03
C GLN A 48 0.53 -9.83 -3.13
N ASN A 49 -0.31 -10.85 -3.37
CA ASN A 49 -1.38 -11.20 -2.46
C ASN A 49 -0.82 -12.05 -1.31
N VAL A 50 -0.54 -11.41 -0.16
CA VAL A 50 0.11 -12.07 0.98
C VAL A 50 -0.71 -13.22 1.58
N GLY A 51 -2.04 -13.20 1.41
CA GLY A 51 -2.92 -14.28 1.83
C GLY A 51 -2.74 -15.56 1.01
N GLN A 52 -2.33 -15.44 -0.26
CA GLN A 52 -2.26 -16.55 -1.22
C GLN A 52 -0.86 -17.06 -1.48
N ILE A 53 0.18 -16.21 -1.42
CA ILE A 53 1.56 -16.62 -1.69
C ILE A 53 2.16 -17.42 -0.53
N GLY A 54 3.12 -18.29 -0.86
CA GLY A 54 3.92 -19.02 0.14
C GLY A 54 4.95 -18.12 0.83
N LEU A 55 5.52 -18.60 1.93
CA LEU A 55 6.53 -17.88 2.71
C LEU A 55 7.77 -17.53 1.87
N GLU A 56 8.29 -18.44 1.07
CA GLU A 56 9.46 -18.23 0.23
C GLU A 56 9.26 -17.10 -0.78
N THR A 57 8.07 -17.02 -1.39
CA THR A 57 7.70 -15.93 -2.29
C THR A 57 7.65 -14.61 -1.55
N LEU A 58 7.07 -14.58 -0.35
CA LEU A 58 7.03 -13.39 0.49
C LEU A 58 8.43 -12.92 0.88
N GLN A 59 9.32 -13.85 1.24
CA GLN A 59 10.71 -13.56 1.58
C GLN A 59 11.46 -12.93 0.39
N THR A 60 11.34 -13.54 -0.77
CA THR A 60 11.97 -13.02 -2.00
C THR A 60 11.44 -11.63 -2.38
N ASP A 61 10.13 -11.43 -2.28
CA ASP A 61 9.49 -10.14 -2.60
C ASP A 61 9.92 -9.04 -1.62
N THR A 62 9.90 -9.35 -0.33
CA THR A 62 10.33 -8.43 0.72
C THR A 62 11.81 -8.05 0.57
N GLN A 63 12.68 -9.02 0.27
CA GLN A 63 14.10 -8.74 0.06
C GLN A 63 14.33 -7.81 -1.14
N LYS A 64 13.61 -8.04 -2.25
CA LYS A 64 13.66 -7.14 -3.42
C LYS A 64 13.22 -5.73 -3.08
N PHE A 65 12.20 -5.56 -2.26
CA PHE A 65 11.78 -4.24 -1.78
C PHE A 65 12.89 -3.58 -0.96
N LYS A 66 13.45 -4.30 -0.01
CA LYS A 66 14.53 -3.81 0.85
C LYS A 66 15.79 -3.42 0.07
N ASP A 67 16.15 -4.19 -0.94
CA ASP A 67 17.36 -3.92 -1.74
C ASP A 67 17.17 -2.75 -2.72
N ASN A 68 15.95 -2.53 -3.21
CA ASN A 68 15.72 -1.60 -4.31
C ASN A 68 14.95 -0.33 -3.92
N VAL A 69 14.08 -0.38 -2.92
CA VAL A 69 13.22 0.73 -2.51
C VAL A 69 13.67 1.36 -1.20
N ASP A 70 13.96 0.56 -0.17
CA ASP A 70 14.40 1.07 1.13
C ASP A 70 15.57 2.06 1.05
N PRO A 71 16.62 1.86 0.20
CA PRO A 71 17.70 2.84 0.08
C PRO A 71 17.24 4.20 -0.47
N LEU A 72 16.13 4.23 -1.20
CA LEU A 72 15.60 5.48 -1.78
C LEU A 72 14.74 6.25 -0.79
N ILE A 73 14.00 5.54 0.05
CA ILE A 73 13.05 6.11 1.01
C ILE A 73 13.60 6.20 2.43
N GLY A 74 14.78 5.64 2.70
CA GLY A 74 15.37 5.58 4.04
C GLY A 74 14.80 4.50 4.94
N GLY A 75 14.21 3.45 4.35
CA GLY A 75 13.55 2.34 5.05
C GLY A 75 12.12 2.65 5.50
N THR A 76 11.38 1.61 5.85
CA THR A 76 10.05 1.70 6.44
C THR A 76 9.74 0.48 7.30
N ASP A 77 8.99 0.68 8.37
CA ASP A 77 8.43 -0.36 9.22
C ASP A 77 6.90 -0.55 9.00
N ILE A 78 6.35 0.09 7.96
CA ILE A 78 4.94 0.02 7.60
C ILE A 78 4.78 -0.85 6.36
N ILE A 79 3.87 -1.83 6.43
CA ILE A 79 3.46 -2.60 5.26
C ILE A 79 1.96 -2.45 5.00
N ILE A 80 1.60 -2.14 3.77
CA ILE A 80 0.24 -2.04 3.27
C ILE A 80 0.00 -3.22 2.34
N PHE A 81 -0.84 -4.15 2.74
CA PHE A 81 -1.09 -5.36 1.95
C PHE A 81 -1.84 -5.05 0.66
N ALA A 82 -1.35 -5.62 -0.43
CA ALA A 82 -1.99 -5.54 -1.73
C ALA A 82 -3.31 -6.34 -1.75
N PHE A 83 -4.24 -5.96 -2.64
CA PHE A 83 -5.56 -6.56 -2.79
C PHE A 83 -6.45 -6.49 -1.54
N GLY A 84 -6.09 -5.67 -0.56
CA GLY A 84 -6.83 -5.62 0.70
C GLY A 84 -6.73 -6.88 1.55
N THR A 85 -5.79 -7.76 1.24
CA THR A 85 -5.60 -9.03 1.96
C THR A 85 -4.91 -8.83 3.29
N ASP A 86 -4.81 -9.91 4.07
CA ASP A 86 -4.16 -9.93 5.36
C ASP A 86 -3.44 -11.27 5.57
N LEU A 87 -2.70 -11.39 6.66
CA LEU A 87 -1.98 -12.61 7.04
C LEU A 87 -2.90 -13.67 7.63
N CYS A 88 -3.96 -13.24 8.31
CA CYS A 88 -4.98 -14.09 8.93
C CYS A 88 -6.31 -13.35 9.06
N GLY A 89 -7.33 -13.97 9.63
CA GLY A 89 -8.63 -13.38 9.97
C GLY A 89 -8.55 -12.35 11.11
N PRO A 90 -9.63 -12.16 11.89
CA PRO A 90 -9.67 -11.14 12.95
C PRO A 90 -8.85 -11.48 14.20
N GLU A 91 -8.36 -12.70 14.31
CA GLU A 91 -7.52 -13.17 15.41
C GLU A 91 -6.17 -12.45 15.44
N ASP A 92 -5.44 -12.61 16.54
CA ASP A 92 -4.08 -12.07 16.66
C ASP A 92 -3.14 -12.70 15.64
N TYR A 93 -2.22 -11.90 15.11
CA TYR A 93 -1.24 -12.38 14.14
C TYR A 93 -0.37 -13.50 14.71
N HIS A 94 -0.21 -14.53 13.91
CA HIS A 94 0.62 -15.71 14.19
C HIS A 94 1.15 -16.33 12.90
N GLY A 95 2.01 -17.33 13.04
CA GLY A 95 2.55 -18.13 11.92
C GLY A 95 3.74 -17.48 11.23
N ASP A 96 4.34 -18.27 10.34
CA ASP A 96 5.67 -18.01 9.78
C ASP A 96 5.76 -16.72 8.97
N LYS A 97 4.72 -16.35 8.26
CA LYS A 97 4.70 -15.09 7.50
C LYS A 97 4.76 -13.87 8.42
N PHE A 98 4.01 -13.89 9.52
CA PHE A 98 4.05 -12.82 10.52
C PHE A 98 5.42 -12.74 11.18
N GLU A 99 5.95 -13.87 11.65
CA GLU A 99 7.28 -13.90 12.29
C GLU A 99 8.37 -13.41 11.34
N TYR A 100 8.30 -13.78 10.07
CA TYR A 100 9.23 -13.30 9.06
C TYR A 100 9.12 -11.78 8.87
N LEU A 101 7.93 -11.22 8.68
CA LEU A 101 7.74 -9.78 8.49
C LEU A 101 8.17 -8.98 9.72
N LYS A 102 7.91 -9.50 10.92
CA LYS A 102 8.43 -8.93 12.17
C LYS A 102 9.96 -8.92 12.19
N GLY A 103 10.59 -10.05 11.87
CA GLY A 103 12.04 -10.15 11.74
C GLY A 103 12.62 -9.24 10.67
N ALA A 104 11.87 -8.97 9.61
CA ALA A 104 12.21 -8.02 8.56
C ALA A 104 12.03 -6.55 8.98
N GLY A 105 11.50 -6.26 10.18
CA GLY A 105 11.41 -4.93 10.78
C GLY A 105 10.05 -4.25 10.63
N TYR A 106 9.01 -4.93 10.13
CA TYR A 106 7.68 -4.33 10.05
C TYR A 106 6.96 -4.35 11.41
N ASN A 107 6.38 -3.20 11.78
CA ASN A 107 5.63 -3.00 13.02
C ASN A 107 4.18 -2.59 12.76
N TYR A 108 3.91 -1.94 11.63
CA TYR A 108 2.59 -1.44 11.25
C TYR A 108 2.08 -2.19 10.04
N PHE A 109 0.93 -2.85 10.20
CA PHE A 109 0.30 -3.70 9.21
C PHE A 109 -1.05 -3.13 8.80
N CYS A 110 -1.23 -2.83 7.52
CA CYS A 110 -2.43 -2.21 7.00
C CYS A 110 -3.07 -3.11 5.94
N ASN A 111 -4.26 -3.62 6.22
CA ASN A 111 -5.11 -4.28 5.24
C ASN A 111 -6.24 -3.36 4.79
N VAL A 112 -7.23 -3.86 4.07
CA VAL A 112 -8.48 -3.17 3.74
C VAL A 112 -9.64 -3.98 4.26
N ASP A 113 -10.49 -3.33 5.06
CA ASP A 113 -11.84 -3.80 5.35
C ASP A 113 -12.83 -2.79 4.80
N SER A 114 -13.63 -3.22 3.83
CA SER A 114 -14.56 -2.35 3.13
C SER A 114 -15.84 -2.07 3.91
N SER A 115 -16.16 -2.91 4.90
CA SER A 115 -17.38 -2.81 5.68
C SER A 115 -17.17 -2.13 7.02
N LYS A 116 -16.01 -2.32 7.63
CA LYS A 116 -15.66 -1.76 8.93
C LYS A 116 -14.20 -1.33 8.95
N TYR A 117 -13.93 -0.32 9.75
CA TYR A 117 -12.54 -0.04 10.12
C TYR A 117 -12.28 -0.64 11.50
N TYR A 118 -11.06 -1.09 11.74
CA TYR A 118 -10.64 -1.54 13.06
C TYR A 118 -9.16 -1.24 13.29
N VAL A 119 -8.82 -1.18 14.54
CA VAL A 119 -7.44 -1.06 15.02
C VAL A 119 -7.20 -2.16 16.03
N GLN A 120 -6.11 -2.89 15.86
CA GLN A 120 -5.64 -3.88 16.82
C GLN A 120 -4.23 -3.50 17.26
N ILE A 121 -4.10 -3.16 18.54
CA ILE A 121 -2.82 -2.78 19.17
C ILE A 121 -2.36 -3.95 20.03
N ARG A 122 -1.15 -4.44 19.77
CA ARG A 122 -0.50 -5.49 20.53
C ARG A 122 0.92 -5.07 20.89
N GLU A 123 1.53 -5.75 21.81
CA GLU A 123 2.91 -5.49 22.21
C GLU A 123 3.88 -5.52 21.01
N ARG A 124 3.64 -6.43 20.06
CA ARG A 124 4.54 -6.68 18.94
C ARG A 124 4.16 -5.98 17.64
N TYR A 125 2.94 -5.46 17.53
CA TYR A 125 2.46 -4.87 16.28
C TYR A 125 1.27 -3.93 16.47
N PHE A 126 1.13 -3.04 15.49
CA PHE A 126 -0.08 -2.30 15.22
C PHE A 126 -0.69 -2.81 13.91
N ARG A 127 -1.98 -3.12 13.91
CA ARG A 127 -2.73 -3.57 12.73
C ARG A 127 -3.96 -2.71 12.56
N GLN A 128 -4.22 -2.28 11.33
CA GLN A 128 -5.44 -1.54 11.02
C GLN A 128 -6.08 -2.00 9.71
N GLY A 129 -7.40 -2.10 9.73
CA GLY A 129 -8.25 -2.21 8.56
C GLY A 129 -8.57 -0.83 8.02
N ARG A 130 -8.19 -0.54 6.78
CA ARG A 130 -8.47 0.72 6.09
C ARG A 130 -9.78 0.61 5.31
N ARG A 131 -10.50 1.72 5.19
CA ARG A 131 -11.69 1.82 4.34
C ARG A 131 -11.36 2.54 3.04
N ASN A 132 -11.92 2.08 1.94
CA ASN A 132 -11.76 2.73 0.64
C ASN A 132 -12.64 3.99 0.58
N LEU A 133 -12.04 5.13 0.31
CA LEU A 133 -12.70 6.40 0.06
C LEU A 133 -12.48 6.77 -1.42
N ASP A 134 -13.17 6.09 -2.30
CA ASP A 134 -13.04 6.26 -3.75
C ASP A 134 -14.37 6.64 -4.40
N GLY A 135 -14.30 7.15 -5.63
CA GLY A 135 -15.47 7.59 -6.35
C GLY A 135 -16.48 6.46 -6.67
N TYR A 136 -16.01 5.21 -6.79
CA TYR A 136 -16.90 4.07 -7.00
C TYR A 136 -17.78 3.84 -5.77
N ARG A 137 -17.18 3.84 -4.56
CA ARG A 137 -17.93 3.69 -3.31
C ARG A 137 -18.85 4.86 -3.04
N MET A 138 -18.39 6.08 -3.27
CA MET A 138 -19.20 7.27 -3.11
C MET A 138 -20.45 7.22 -4.01
N TYR A 139 -20.35 6.65 -5.19
CA TYR A 139 -21.43 6.61 -6.16
C TYR A 139 -22.36 5.41 -5.98
N TYR A 140 -21.82 4.19 -5.78
CA TYR A 140 -22.60 2.96 -5.75
C TYR A 140 -22.90 2.45 -4.34
N HIS A 141 -22.10 2.84 -3.34
CA HIS A 141 -22.17 2.34 -1.96
C HIS A 141 -21.98 3.46 -0.93
N PRO A 142 -22.71 4.59 -1.06
CA PRO A 142 -22.58 5.71 -0.11
C PRO A 142 -22.88 5.30 1.33
N GLU A 143 -23.76 4.32 1.53
CA GLU A 143 -24.11 3.77 2.84
C GLU A 143 -22.91 3.22 3.64
N LEU A 144 -21.84 2.82 2.95
CA LEU A 144 -20.62 2.36 3.59
C LEU A 144 -19.74 3.50 4.13
N LEU A 145 -20.10 4.75 3.87
CA LEU A 145 -19.31 5.94 4.23
C LEU A 145 -20.08 6.93 5.12
N GLU A 146 -21.37 6.70 5.38
CA GLU A 146 -22.25 7.62 6.11
C GLU A 146 -21.77 7.93 7.54
N ASP A 147 -21.05 7.02 8.18
CA ASP A 147 -20.44 7.21 9.49
C ASP A 147 -19.19 8.10 9.48
N LEU A 148 -18.63 8.38 8.30
CA LEU A 148 -17.44 9.21 8.15
C LEU A 148 -17.77 10.63 7.69
N PHE A 149 -18.67 10.77 6.71
CA PHE A 149 -19.07 12.07 6.14
C PHE A 149 -20.33 11.94 5.27
N ASP A 150 -20.96 13.07 4.98
CA ASP A 150 -22.01 13.14 3.96
C ASP A 150 -21.40 13.09 2.56
N VAL A 151 -21.57 11.95 1.89
CA VAL A 151 -21.02 11.71 0.55
C VAL A 151 -21.50 12.76 -0.45
N LYS A 152 -22.76 13.22 -0.36
CA LYS A 152 -23.33 14.21 -1.29
C LYS A 152 -22.65 15.57 -1.20
N SER A 153 -22.09 15.91 -0.03
CA SER A 153 -21.41 17.18 0.18
C SER A 153 -20.01 17.23 -0.41
N VAL A 154 -19.40 16.06 -0.70
CA VAL A 154 -18.01 15.97 -1.18
C VAL A 154 -17.87 15.33 -2.56
N PHE A 155 -18.92 14.68 -3.06
CA PHE A 155 -18.90 14.10 -4.41
C PHE A 155 -18.91 15.22 -5.44
N ASP A 156 -17.91 15.26 -6.31
CA ASP A 156 -17.77 16.29 -7.33
C ASP A 156 -18.91 16.20 -8.36
N PRO A 157 -19.79 17.23 -8.45
CA PRO A 157 -20.96 17.21 -9.35
C PRO A 157 -20.60 17.23 -10.84
N VAL A 158 -19.36 17.65 -11.20
CA VAL A 158 -18.90 17.64 -12.59
C VAL A 158 -18.25 16.32 -12.98
N ARG A 159 -18.10 15.39 -12.04
CA ARG A 159 -17.57 14.07 -12.33
C ARG A 159 -18.49 13.31 -13.28
N PRO A 160 -17.97 12.72 -14.36
CA PRO A 160 -18.78 11.87 -15.25
C PRO A 160 -19.43 10.71 -14.50
N THR A 161 -20.73 10.52 -14.72
CA THR A 161 -21.50 9.39 -14.18
C THR A 161 -22.13 8.60 -15.33
N PRO A 162 -22.33 7.27 -15.19
CA PRO A 162 -21.95 6.45 -14.04
C PRO A 162 -20.43 6.36 -13.86
N VAL A 163 -19.97 6.22 -12.60
CA VAL A 163 -18.56 5.97 -12.32
C VAL A 163 -18.18 4.59 -12.87
N PRO A 164 -17.08 4.45 -13.63
CA PRO A 164 -16.67 3.16 -14.15
C PRO A 164 -16.46 2.13 -13.03
N PRO A 165 -16.78 0.84 -13.29
CA PRO A 165 -16.46 -0.21 -12.32
C PRO A 165 -14.95 -0.29 -12.07
N MET A 166 -14.59 -0.69 -10.88
CA MET A 166 -13.18 -0.99 -10.59
C MET A 166 -12.74 -2.21 -11.39
N ALA A 167 -11.58 -2.10 -12.06
CA ALA A 167 -10.96 -3.19 -12.83
C ALA A 167 -10.37 -4.26 -11.91
#